data_11fa26c9344014840f19b283a23019cd
#
_entry.id   11fa26c9344014840f19b283a23019cd
#
_cell.length_a   1.000
_cell.length_b   1.000
_cell.length_c   1.000
_cell.angle_alpha   90.00
_cell.angle_beta   90.00
_cell.angle_gamma   90.00
#
_symmetry.space_group_name_H-M   'P 1'
#
loop_
_entity.id
_entity.type
_entity.pdbx_description
1 polymer ?
#
loop_
_entity_poly.entity_id
_entity_poly.type
_entity_poly.pdbx_seq_one_letter_code
_entity_poly.pdbx_strand_id
1 'polypeptide(L)'
;LMGGVNLFSLKVNRGVSKYIGNQSTIETSNQDGAAGGFWKTVFSLARQQSFKNSWTLTSTLQAQQANKNLESNEKFTLGGSNSIRAFPGSEGAGSRGLTFKNELAKTINDDLQISVFYDWGWVQKYIIRQGPQGQKLPLYDNELNTGSMSGYGFNINYNPINDLNLNLTLARRAKANPFAIQNNPEKNGLDSDGTLKMNRLWLTLNYKF
;
A
#
# COMPACT_ATOMS: atom_id res chain seq x y z
N LEU A 1 6.91 29.56 12.85
CA LEU A 1 6.80 28.19 12.33
C LEU A 1 8.21 27.63 12.19
N MET A 2 8.55 26.62 12.98
CA MET A 2 9.82 25.91 12.85
C MET A 2 9.87 25.23 11.49
N GLY A 3 11.06 25.23 10.85
CA GLY A 3 11.22 24.79 9.47
C GLY A 3 10.73 23.38 9.21
N GLY A 4 9.83 23.23 8.25
CA GLY A 4 9.41 21.93 7.70
C GLY A 4 9.86 21.80 6.26
N VAL A 5 10.15 20.58 5.83
CA VAL A 5 10.49 20.23 4.44
C VAL A 5 9.27 19.57 3.80
N ASN A 6 8.92 20.02 2.59
CA ASN A 6 7.91 19.38 1.77
C ASN A 6 8.59 18.77 0.54
N LEU A 7 8.25 17.52 0.24
CA LEU A 7 8.66 16.83 -0.96
C LEU A 7 7.41 16.49 -1.77
N PHE A 8 7.37 16.93 -3.00
CA PHE A 8 6.26 16.73 -3.92
C PHE A 8 6.72 15.97 -5.16
N SER A 9 5.91 15.02 -5.62
CA SER A 9 6.14 14.31 -6.89
C SER A 9 4.80 14.07 -7.60
N LEU A 10 4.78 14.37 -8.91
CA LEU A 10 3.69 14.05 -9.81
C LEU A 10 4.26 13.31 -11.02
N LYS A 11 3.75 12.11 -11.28
CA LYS A 11 4.14 11.29 -12.42
C LYS A 11 2.92 10.96 -13.27
N VAL A 12 3.01 11.18 -14.57
CA VAL A 12 2.00 10.75 -15.54
C VAL A 12 2.63 9.67 -16.41
N ASN A 13 2.01 8.49 -16.43
CA ASN A 13 2.48 7.35 -17.21
C ASN A 13 1.44 6.99 -18.25
N ARG A 14 1.90 6.74 -19.47
CA ARG A 14 1.11 6.16 -20.55
C ARG A 14 1.72 4.81 -20.92
N GLY A 15 0.88 3.80 -21.03
CA GLY A 15 1.30 2.45 -21.38
C GLY A 15 0.28 1.73 -22.24
N VAL A 16 0.68 0.58 -22.76
CA VAL A 16 -0.18 -0.32 -23.52
C VAL A 16 0.01 -1.73 -22.97
N SER A 17 -1.06 -2.32 -22.44
CA SER A 17 -1.09 -3.72 -22.05
C SER A 17 -1.40 -4.58 -23.27
N LYS A 18 -0.39 -5.30 -23.77
CA LYS A 18 -0.54 -6.30 -24.83
C LYS A 18 -0.25 -7.68 -24.23
N TYR A 19 -1.11 -8.62 -24.55
CA TYR A 19 -0.92 -10.02 -24.14
C TYR A 19 -0.35 -10.79 -25.32
N ILE A 20 0.78 -11.45 -25.08
CA ILE A 20 1.40 -12.42 -25.97
C ILE A 20 1.27 -13.76 -25.26
N GLY A 21 0.29 -14.57 -25.65
CA GLY A 21 0.02 -15.83 -24.98
C GLY A 21 -1.08 -16.63 -25.68
N ASN A 22 -1.58 -17.65 -25.01
CA ASN A 22 -2.69 -18.45 -25.52
C ASN A 22 -4.00 -17.63 -25.47
N GLN A 23 -5.00 -18.09 -26.23
CA GLN A 23 -6.31 -17.44 -26.38
C GLN A 23 -6.99 -17.17 -25.04
N SER A 24 -6.90 -18.08 -24.07
CA SER A 24 -7.54 -17.96 -22.76
C SER A 24 -6.96 -16.80 -21.92
N THR A 25 -5.66 -16.55 -21.98
CA THR A 25 -5.01 -15.44 -21.27
C THR A 25 -5.45 -14.10 -21.88
N ILE A 26 -5.55 -14.02 -23.20
CA ILE A 26 -6.00 -12.82 -23.91
C ILE A 26 -7.47 -12.53 -23.56
N GLU A 27 -8.32 -13.53 -23.53
CA GLU A 27 -9.74 -13.40 -23.20
C GLU A 27 -9.95 -12.94 -21.76
N THR A 28 -9.25 -13.51 -20.77
CA THR A 28 -9.33 -13.11 -19.37
C THR A 28 -8.95 -11.64 -19.19
N SER A 29 -7.88 -11.20 -19.80
CA SER A 29 -7.42 -9.82 -19.71
C SER A 29 -8.33 -8.82 -20.42
N ASN A 30 -8.96 -9.22 -21.51
CA ASN A 30 -10.00 -8.44 -22.15
C ASN A 30 -11.26 -8.35 -21.30
N GLN A 31 -11.63 -9.42 -20.60
CA GLN A 31 -12.76 -9.46 -19.68
C GLN A 31 -12.56 -8.51 -18.50
N ASP A 32 -11.34 -8.42 -17.94
CA ASP A 32 -11.02 -7.50 -16.86
C ASP A 32 -10.93 -6.03 -17.31
N GLY A 33 -11.03 -5.74 -18.60
CA GLY A 33 -10.95 -4.39 -19.15
C GLY A 33 -9.58 -3.74 -18.98
N ALA A 34 -8.52 -4.53 -18.77
CA ALA A 34 -7.15 -4.06 -18.59
C ALA A 34 -6.36 -3.95 -19.90
N ALA A 35 -6.75 -4.74 -20.93
CA ALA A 35 -6.08 -4.76 -22.24
C ALA A 35 -6.14 -3.41 -22.98
N GLY A 36 -5.08 -3.09 -23.72
CA GLY A 36 -4.97 -1.91 -24.56
C GLY A 36 -4.30 -0.71 -23.87
N GLY A 37 -4.46 0.46 -24.45
CA GLY A 37 -3.83 1.69 -23.97
C GLY A 37 -4.42 2.18 -22.64
N PHE A 38 -3.56 2.59 -21.74
CA PHE A 38 -3.95 3.24 -20.48
C PHE A 38 -3.06 4.45 -20.20
N TRP A 39 -3.53 5.31 -19.33
CA TRP A 39 -2.70 6.27 -18.63
C TRP A 39 -3.06 6.31 -17.15
N LYS A 40 -2.05 6.62 -16.32
CA LYS A 40 -2.22 6.78 -14.88
C LYS A 40 -1.40 7.95 -14.37
N THR A 41 -1.95 8.61 -13.37
CA THR A 41 -1.27 9.66 -12.61
C THR A 41 -0.97 9.16 -11.22
N VAL A 42 0.28 9.33 -10.79
CA VAL A 42 0.74 9.01 -9.44
C VAL A 42 1.18 10.31 -8.78
N PHE A 43 0.59 10.61 -7.66
CA PHE A 43 0.88 11.76 -6.82
C PHE A 43 1.51 11.31 -5.51
N SER A 44 2.53 12.03 -5.05
CA SER A 44 3.13 11.84 -3.73
C SER A 44 3.44 13.19 -3.10
N LEU A 45 3.07 13.35 -1.84
CA LEU A 45 3.41 14.49 -1.00
C LEU A 45 3.93 13.96 0.33
N ALA A 46 5.13 14.36 0.71
CA ALA A 46 5.67 14.11 2.04
C ALA A 46 5.97 15.45 2.72
N ARG A 47 5.61 15.56 3.98
CA ARG A 47 5.98 16.68 4.85
C ARG A 47 6.70 16.14 6.06
N GLN A 48 7.87 16.67 6.32
CA GLN A 48 8.61 16.47 7.56
C GLN A 48 8.64 17.78 8.34
N GLN A 49 8.14 17.75 9.56
CA GLN A 49 8.09 18.90 10.46
C GLN A 49 8.87 18.57 11.73
N SER A 50 9.95 19.31 11.96
CA SER A 50 10.72 19.22 13.20
C SER A 50 10.16 20.14 14.27
N PHE A 51 10.18 19.67 15.51
CA PHE A 51 9.76 20.39 16.70
C PHE A 51 10.91 20.45 17.71
N LYS A 52 10.70 21.23 18.80
CA LYS A 52 11.64 21.27 19.92
C LYS A 52 11.83 19.88 20.54
N ASN A 53 12.93 19.69 21.25
CA ASN A 53 13.27 18.48 21.98
C ASN A 53 13.35 17.22 21.06
N SER A 54 13.88 17.36 19.85
CA SER A 54 14.14 16.26 18.91
C SER A 54 12.90 15.48 18.52
N TRP A 55 11.72 16.09 18.46
CA TRP A 55 10.52 15.52 17.88
C TRP A 55 10.43 15.82 16.39
N THR A 56 9.98 14.86 15.62
CA THR A 56 9.76 15.00 14.18
C THR A 56 8.45 14.32 13.79
N LEU A 57 7.57 15.05 13.12
CA LEU A 57 6.35 14.50 12.50
C LEU A 57 6.61 14.34 11.01
N THR A 58 6.42 13.14 10.50
CA THR A 58 6.42 12.85 9.07
C THR A 58 5.02 12.45 8.62
N SER A 59 4.47 13.19 7.67
CA SER A 59 3.18 12.90 7.04
C SER A 59 3.41 12.62 5.56
N THR A 60 2.89 11.49 5.06
CA THR A 60 3.02 11.09 3.66
C THR A 60 1.66 10.78 3.08
N LEU A 61 1.36 11.38 1.94
CA LEU A 61 0.18 11.13 1.13
C LEU A 61 0.64 10.57 -0.22
N GLN A 62 0.08 9.44 -0.64
CA GLN A 62 0.29 8.90 -1.99
C GLN A 62 -1.07 8.58 -2.61
N ALA A 63 -1.22 8.91 -3.89
CA ALA A 63 -2.45 8.65 -4.63
C ALA A 63 -2.14 8.15 -6.03
N GLN A 64 -2.97 7.26 -6.54
CA GLN A 64 -2.97 6.83 -7.94
C GLN A 64 -4.36 6.97 -8.52
N GLN A 65 -4.44 7.53 -9.72
CA GLN A 65 -5.63 7.62 -10.55
C GLN A 65 -5.31 7.06 -11.93
N ALA A 66 -6.12 6.13 -12.42
CA ALA A 66 -6.03 5.63 -13.79
C ALA A 66 -7.32 5.89 -14.56
N ASN A 67 -7.26 5.88 -15.89
CA ASN A 67 -8.42 6.07 -16.76
C ASN A 67 -9.20 4.77 -17.02
N LYS A 68 -8.59 3.61 -16.70
CA LYS A 68 -9.21 2.29 -16.87
C LYS A 68 -8.64 1.29 -15.86
N ASN A 69 -9.12 0.05 -15.89
CA ASN A 69 -8.57 -1.03 -15.10
C ASN A 69 -7.12 -1.30 -15.53
N LEU A 70 -6.28 -1.59 -14.54
CA LEU A 70 -4.85 -1.80 -14.73
C LEU A 70 -4.49 -3.27 -14.49
N GLU A 71 -3.42 -3.71 -15.14
CA GLU A 71 -2.74 -4.96 -14.83
C GLU A 71 -2.13 -4.97 -13.44
N SER A 72 -1.89 -6.16 -12.90
CA SER A 72 -1.48 -6.36 -11.52
C SER A 72 -0.22 -5.59 -11.14
N ASN A 73 0.77 -5.51 -12.05
CA ASN A 73 2.03 -4.79 -11.86
C ASN A 73 1.90 -3.25 -11.94
N GLU A 74 0.76 -2.76 -12.44
CA GLU A 74 0.47 -1.32 -12.57
C GLU A 74 -0.48 -0.81 -11.48
N LYS A 75 -1.08 -1.73 -10.69
CA LYS A 75 -2.04 -1.39 -9.63
C LYS A 75 -1.36 -0.70 -8.46
N PHE A 76 -2.13 0.15 -7.80
CA PHE A 76 -1.79 0.68 -6.48
C PHE A 76 -2.04 -0.41 -5.43
N THR A 77 -1.07 -0.64 -4.55
CA THR A 77 -1.14 -1.71 -3.55
C THR A 77 -1.16 -1.15 -2.13
N LEU A 78 -1.92 -1.81 -1.26
CA LEU A 78 -1.96 -1.57 0.17
C LEU A 78 -1.38 -2.76 0.93
N GLY A 79 -0.86 -2.49 2.11
CA GLY A 79 -0.24 -3.47 2.99
C GLY A 79 1.28 -3.56 2.81
N GLY A 80 1.93 -4.21 3.77
CA GLY A 80 3.39 -4.32 3.84
C GLY A 80 4.07 -3.23 4.67
N SER A 81 5.35 -3.43 4.96
CA SER A 81 6.17 -2.55 5.80
C SER A 81 6.26 -1.10 5.30
N ASN A 82 6.13 -0.89 4.00
CA ASN A 82 6.23 0.44 3.37
C ASN A 82 4.88 1.13 3.11
N SER A 83 3.76 0.44 3.35
CA SER A 83 2.40 0.96 3.12
C SER A 83 1.60 0.92 4.43
N ILE A 84 0.56 0.09 4.52
CA ILE A 84 -0.23 -0.08 5.75
C ILE A 84 0.39 -1.21 6.58
N ARG A 85 1.27 -0.86 7.51
CA ARG A 85 2.19 -1.77 8.21
C ARG A 85 1.50 -2.90 9.01
N ALA A 86 0.23 -2.74 9.34
CA ALA A 86 -0.55 -3.74 10.07
C ALA A 86 -1.08 -4.90 9.21
N PHE A 87 -0.82 -4.89 7.89
CA PHE A 87 -1.30 -5.90 6.94
C PHE A 87 -0.15 -6.50 6.13
N PRO A 88 -0.28 -7.73 5.60
CA PRO A 88 0.74 -8.31 4.72
C PRO A 88 0.92 -7.48 3.45
N GLY A 89 2.00 -7.73 2.72
CA GLY A 89 2.27 -7.05 1.46
C GLY A 89 1.19 -7.34 0.41
N SER A 90 0.81 -6.32 -0.34
CA SER A 90 -0.16 -6.43 -1.45
C SER A 90 -1.53 -6.99 -1.05
N GLU A 91 -1.97 -6.75 0.19
CA GLU A 91 -3.26 -7.23 0.70
C GLU A 91 -4.44 -6.61 -0.05
N GLY A 92 -4.36 -5.34 -0.37
CA GLY A 92 -5.32 -4.67 -1.25
C GLY A 92 -4.64 -4.14 -2.51
N ALA A 93 -5.23 -4.37 -3.68
CA ALA A 93 -4.73 -3.87 -4.95
C ALA A 93 -5.84 -3.27 -5.80
N GLY A 94 -5.58 -2.11 -6.43
CA GLY A 94 -6.58 -1.43 -7.23
C GLY A 94 -6.02 -0.51 -8.31
N SER A 95 -6.85 -0.20 -9.28
CA SER A 95 -6.51 0.75 -10.35
C SER A 95 -6.49 2.20 -9.86
N ARG A 96 -7.19 2.48 -8.76
CA ARG A 96 -7.14 3.73 -8.00
C ARG A 96 -6.80 3.44 -6.55
N GLY A 97 -6.09 4.36 -5.92
CA GLY A 97 -5.78 4.20 -4.50
C GLY A 97 -5.24 5.46 -3.86
N LEU A 98 -5.28 5.45 -2.55
CA LEU A 98 -4.80 6.53 -1.68
C LEU A 98 -4.22 5.93 -0.41
N THR A 99 -3.06 6.40 0.01
CA THR A 99 -2.53 6.15 1.36
C THR A 99 -2.21 7.45 2.06
N PHE A 100 -2.45 7.47 3.36
CA PHE A 100 -2.06 8.54 4.25
C PHE A 100 -1.37 7.94 5.48
N LYS A 101 -0.12 8.32 5.70
CA LYS A 101 0.71 7.81 6.79
C LYS A 101 1.19 8.97 7.63
N ASN A 102 1.12 8.82 8.95
CA ASN A 102 1.69 9.77 9.91
C ASN A 102 2.58 9.03 10.88
N GLU A 103 3.74 9.58 11.15
CA GLU A 103 4.70 9.04 12.09
C GLU A 103 5.29 10.18 12.92
N LEU A 104 5.11 10.08 14.24
CA LEU A 104 5.70 11.00 15.20
C LEU A 104 6.89 10.31 15.87
N ALA A 105 8.08 10.76 15.55
CA ALA A 105 9.35 10.23 16.02
C ALA A 105 9.99 11.11 17.08
N LYS A 106 10.66 10.46 18.01
CA LYS A 106 11.52 11.06 19.03
C LYS A 106 12.93 10.49 18.87
N THR A 107 13.89 11.33 18.58
CA THR A 107 15.31 10.98 18.66
C THR A 107 15.75 11.00 20.10
N ILE A 108 16.20 9.87 20.62
CA ILE A 108 16.62 9.70 22.02
C ILE A 108 18.10 10.08 22.14
N ASN A 109 18.92 9.55 21.25
CA ASN A 109 20.34 9.84 21.08
C ASN A 109 20.74 9.63 19.60
N ASP A 110 22.02 9.71 19.29
CA ASP A 110 22.52 9.61 17.91
C ASP A 110 22.25 8.23 17.28
N ASP A 111 22.12 7.19 18.09
CA ASP A 111 21.94 5.81 17.64
C ASP A 111 20.47 5.36 17.68
N LEU A 112 19.60 5.99 18.48
CA LEU A 112 18.27 5.48 18.79
C LEU A 112 17.18 6.51 18.52
N GLN A 113 16.25 6.13 17.67
CA GLN A 113 14.99 6.83 17.44
C GLN A 113 13.80 5.88 17.69
N ILE A 114 12.79 6.37 18.40
CA ILE A 114 11.52 5.66 18.60
C ILE A 114 10.39 6.48 17.99
N SER A 115 9.38 5.82 17.45
CA SER A 115 8.23 6.50 16.88
C SER A 115 6.92 5.76 17.12
N VAL A 116 5.83 6.52 17.06
CA VAL A 116 4.47 6.00 16.97
C VAL A 116 3.89 6.38 15.62
N PHE A 117 3.04 5.53 15.06
CA PHE A 117 2.48 5.81 13.76
C PHE A 117 1.01 5.42 13.62
N TYR A 118 0.37 6.03 12.64
CA TYR A 118 -0.94 5.66 12.12
C TYR A 118 -0.90 5.66 10.59
N ASP A 119 -1.29 4.53 10.00
CA ASP A 119 -1.38 4.31 8.57
C ASP A 119 -2.84 4.11 8.17
N TRP A 120 -3.27 4.75 7.10
CA TRP A 120 -4.57 4.55 6.48
C TRP A 120 -4.42 4.46 4.96
N GLY A 121 -5.23 3.61 4.33
CA GLY A 121 -5.25 3.47 2.89
C GLY A 121 -6.59 3.00 2.36
N TRP A 122 -6.86 3.35 1.12
CA TRP A 122 -8.04 2.98 0.38
C TRP A 122 -7.68 2.61 -1.06
N VAL A 123 -8.35 1.61 -1.60
CA VAL A 123 -8.24 1.24 -3.01
C VAL A 123 -9.59 0.95 -3.64
N GLN A 124 -9.66 1.14 -4.96
CA GLN A 124 -10.72 0.69 -5.85
C GLN A 124 -10.12 -0.29 -6.87
N LYS A 125 -10.59 -1.55 -6.84
CA LYS A 125 -10.09 -2.63 -7.72
C LYS A 125 -10.33 -2.31 -9.17
N TYR A 126 -11.60 -2.05 -9.53
CA TYR A 126 -12.04 -1.81 -10.90
C TYR A 126 -12.69 -0.43 -11.03
N ILE A 127 -12.21 0.35 -11.99
CA ILE A 127 -12.80 1.65 -12.39
C ILE A 127 -13.99 1.39 -13.32
N ILE A 128 -13.78 0.50 -14.31
CA ILE A 128 -14.78 0.07 -15.27
C ILE A 128 -15.27 -1.31 -14.80
N ARG A 129 -16.56 -1.42 -14.54
CA ARG A 129 -17.22 -2.65 -14.09
C ARG A 129 -17.95 -3.40 -15.20
N GLN A 130 -17.77 -2.96 -16.43
CA GLN A 130 -18.32 -3.61 -17.62
C GLN A 130 -17.18 -3.93 -18.59
N GLY A 131 -17.14 -5.15 -19.06
CA GLY A 131 -16.26 -5.55 -20.14
C GLY A 131 -16.68 -4.97 -21.48
N PRO A 132 -15.89 -5.19 -22.54
CA PRO A 132 -16.12 -4.62 -23.88
C PRO A 132 -17.48 -4.96 -24.49
N GLN A 133 -18.10 -6.05 -24.09
CA GLN A 133 -19.42 -6.52 -24.56
C GLN A 133 -20.56 -6.19 -23.58
N GLY A 134 -20.34 -5.26 -22.64
CA GLY A 134 -21.35 -4.86 -21.65
C GLY A 134 -21.58 -5.86 -20.49
N GLN A 135 -20.85 -6.99 -20.47
CA GLN A 135 -20.92 -7.93 -19.36
C GLN A 135 -20.34 -7.29 -18.08
N LYS A 136 -20.96 -7.56 -16.93
CA LYS A 136 -20.40 -7.16 -15.63
C LYS A 136 -19.09 -7.91 -15.41
N LEU A 137 -18.03 -7.18 -15.03
CA LEU A 137 -16.80 -7.81 -14.58
C LEU A 137 -17.07 -8.66 -13.33
N PRO A 138 -16.51 -9.88 -13.26
CA PRO A 138 -16.76 -10.76 -12.15
C PRO A 138 -16.13 -10.16 -10.88
N LEU A 139 -16.99 -9.63 -10.01
CA LEU A 139 -16.71 -9.63 -8.59
C LEU A 139 -17.28 -10.95 -8.10
N TYR A 140 -16.47 -11.78 -7.51
CA TYR A 140 -16.98 -12.96 -6.81
C TYR A 140 -18.05 -12.50 -5.81
N ASP A 141 -19.09 -13.30 -5.61
CA ASP A 141 -20.12 -13.01 -4.63
C ASP A 141 -19.46 -12.60 -3.30
N ASN A 142 -19.87 -11.45 -2.76
CA ASN A 142 -19.31 -10.79 -1.58
C ASN A 142 -17.93 -10.10 -1.73
N GLU A 143 -17.31 -10.04 -2.92
CA GLU A 143 -16.08 -9.30 -3.10
C GLU A 143 -16.32 -7.79 -3.21
N LEU A 144 -15.63 -7.01 -2.36
CA LEU A 144 -15.74 -5.56 -2.39
C LEU A 144 -14.90 -4.96 -3.53
N ASN A 145 -15.52 -4.09 -4.35
CA ASN A 145 -14.77 -3.31 -5.35
C ASN A 145 -13.90 -2.22 -4.71
N THR A 146 -14.29 -1.75 -3.52
CA THR A 146 -13.56 -0.73 -2.77
C THR A 146 -13.37 -1.18 -1.34
N GLY A 147 -12.25 -0.82 -0.75
CA GLY A 147 -12.00 -1.11 0.65
C GLY A 147 -10.95 -0.19 1.24
N SER A 148 -10.98 -0.05 2.56
CA SER A 148 -9.98 0.71 3.29
C SER A 148 -9.37 -0.11 4.42
N MET A 149 -8.08 0.06 4.63
CA MET A 149 -7.29 -0.54 5.70
C MET A 149 -6.68 0.53 6.57
N SER A 150 -6.55 0.25 7.87
CA SER A 150 -5.85 1.14 8.79
C SER A 150 -5.17 0.37 9.92
N GLY A 151 -4.07 0.91 10.39
CA GLY A 151 -3.30 0.35 11.47
C GLY A 151 -2.47 1.41 12.18
N TYR A 152 -1.99 1.04 13.36
CA TYR A 152 -1.12 1.88 14.20
C TYR A 152 -0.07 1.02 14.87
N GLY A 153 0.95 1.65 15.40
CA GLY A 153 2.00 0.91 16.06
C GLY A 153 3.18 1.74 16.50
N PHE A 154 4.27 1.02 16.77
CA PHE A 154 5.54 1.56 17.20
C PHE A 154 6.63 1.15 16.23
N ASN A 155 7.60 2.03 16.08
CA ASN A 155 8.81 1.73 15.34
C ASN A 155 10.03 2.12 16.17
N ILE A 156 11.06 1.26 16.14
CA ILE A 156 12.36 1.48 16.77
C ILE A 156 13.39 1.42 15.66
N ASN A 157 14.14 2.49 15.50
CA ASN A 157 15.27 2.58 14.59
C ASN A 157 16.55 2.69 15.44
N TYR A 158 17.45 1.73 15.28
CA TYR A 158 18.68 1.64 16.06
C TYR A 158 19.89 1.44 15.16
N ASN A 159 20.85 2.35 15.30
CA ASN A 159 22.10 2.41 14.52
C ASN A 159 23.30 2.21 15.46
N PRO A 160 23.59 0.97 15.93
CA PRO A 160 24.65 0.72 16.91
C PRO A 160 26.05 1.09 16.41
N ILE A 161 26.26 1.08 15.12
CA ILE A 161 27.46 1.54 14.42
C ILE A 161 27.05 2.20 13.09
N ASN A 162 27.92 3.05 12.52
CA ASN A 162 27.61 3.84 11.32
C ASN A 162 27.12 3.03 10.10
N ASP A 163 27.55 1.77 10.01
CA ASP A 163 27.25 0.92 8.85
C ASP A 163 26.09 -0.07 9.10
N LEU A 164 25.49 -0.09 10.31
CA LEU A 164 24.42 -1.01 10.66
C LEU A 164 23.16 -0.26 11.09
N ASN A 165 22.06 -0.49 10.38
CA ASN A 165 20.74 -0.01 10.74
C ASN A 165 19.80 -1.17 11.03
N LEU A 166 19.20 -1.16 12.21
CA LEU A 166 18.18 -2.09 12.66
C LEU A 166 16.85 -1.34 12.78
N ASN A 167 15.82 -1.82 12.10
CA ASN A 167 14.49 -1.25 12.17
C ASN A 167 13.49 -2.32 12.61
N LEU A 168 12.86 -2.11 13.77
CA LEU A 168 11.84 -2.99 14.34
C LEU A 168 10.49 -2.26 14.37
N THR A 169 9.50 -2.80 13.67
CA THR A 169 8.14 -2.26 13.62
C THR A 169 7.15 -3.24 14.23
N LEU A 170 6.39 -2.79 15.21
CA LEU A 170 5.23 -3.48 15.78
C LEU A 170 3.97 -2.76 15.33
N ALA A 171 3.11 -3.43 14.58
CA ALA A 171 1.90 -2.86 14.02
C ALA A 171 0.66 -3.64 14.43
N ARG A 172 -0.45 -2.94 14.66
CA ARG A 172 -1.77 -3.51 14.97
C ARG A 172 -2.82 -2.94 14.04
N ARG A 173 -3.72 -3.79 13.57
CA ARG A 173 -4.88 -3.37 12.78
C ARG A 173 -5.85 -2.57 13.63
N ALA A 174 -6.39 -1.49 13.06
CA ALA A 174 -7.49 -0.73 13.65
C ALA A 174 -8.86 -1.32 13.25
N LYS A 175 -8.91 -2.07 12.13
CA LYS A 175 -10.12 -2.70 11.58
C LYS A 175 -9.81 -4.08 11.00
N ALA A 176 -10.84 -4.89 10.81
CA ALA A 176 -10.76 -6.13 10.06
C ALA A 176 -10.30 -5.88 8.62
N ASN A 177 -9.73 -6.92 8.00
CA ASN A 177 -9.29 -6.87 6.61
C ASN A 177 -10.50 -6.93 5.65
N PRO A 178 -10.77 -5.88 4.86
CA PRO A 178 -11.89 -5.90 3.91
C PRO A 178 -11.58 -6.77 2.67
N PHE A 179 -10.31 -7.10 2.45
CA PHE A 179 -9.84 -7.90 1.32
C PHE A 179 -9.46 -9.33 1.69
N ALA A 180 -9.83 -9.76 2.90
CA ALA A 180 -9.62 -11.14 3.34
C ALA A 180 -10.12 -12.13 2.29
N ILE A 181 -9.46 -13.28 2.18
CA ILE A 181 -9.79 -14.31 1.20
C ILE A 181 -11.25 -14.71 1.36
N GLN A 182 -12.01 -14.59 0.29
CA GLN A 182 -13.40 -15.04 0.15
C GLN A 182 -13.43 -16.25 -0.78
N ASN A 183 -14.48 -17.06 -0.72
CA ASN A 183 -14.72 -18.14 -1.68
C ASN A 183 -13.70 -19.31 -1.68
N ASN A 184 -12.88 -19.44 -0.64
CA ASN A 184 -12.07 -20.63 -0.41
C ASN A 184 -12.45 -21.20 0.96
N PRO A 185 -13.11 -22.38 1.05
CA PRO A 185 -13.60 -22.92 2.32
C PRO A 185 -12.51 -23.09 3.39
N GLU A 186 -11.28 -23.41 2.98
CA GLU A 186 -10.16 -23.63 3.91
C GLU A 186 -9.46 -22.32 4.33
N LYS A 187 -9.58 -21.26 3.54
CA LYS A 187 -8.85 -20.00 3.71
C LYS A 187 -9.78 -18.78 3.90
N ASN A 188 -11.08 -19.03 4.00
CA ASN A 188 -12.07 -17.96 4.10
C ASN A 188 -11.80 -17.07 5.34
N GLY A 189 -11.74 -15.77 5.11
CA GLY A 189 -11.44 -14.76 6.14
C GLY A 189 -9.95 -14.57 6.47
N LEU A 190 -9.05 -15.37 5.86
CA LEU A 190 -7.60 -15.19 6.04
C LEU A 190 -7.07 -14.04 5.16
N ASP A 191 -5.91 -13.51 5.56
CA ASP A 191 -5.12 -12.59 4.75
C ASP A 191 -4.50 -13.30 3.54
N SER A 192 -3.97 -12.52 2.59
CA SER A 192 -3.31 -13.04 1.38
C SER A 192 -2.13 -13.97 1.68
N ASP A 193 -1.47 -13.81 2.83
CA ASP A 193 -0.39 -14.69 3.30
C ASP A 193 -0.87 -15.92 4.11
N GLY A 194 -2.19 -16.15 4.17
CA GLY A 194 -2.78 -17.28 4.90
C GLY A 194 -2.87 -17.08 6.41
N THR A 195 -2.61 -15.90 6.93
CA THR A 195 -2.71 -15.61 8.36
C THR A 195 -4.00 -14.84 8.70
N LEU A 196 -4.40 -14.87 9.97
CA LEU A 196 -5.49 -14.04 10.52
C LEU A 196 -4.98 -13.32 11.78
N LYS A 197 -3.91 -12.56 11.66
CA LYS A 197 -3.27 -11.93 12.82
C LYS A 197 -3.56 -10.43 12.85
N MET A 198 -4.03 -9.95 14.00
CA MET A 198 -4.26 -8.53 14.25
C MET A 198 -2.97 -7.74 14.41
N ASN A 199 -1.88 -8.39 14.80
CA ASN A 199 -0.58 -7.78 15.03
C ASN A 199 0.45 -8.29 14.01
N ARG A 200 1.35 -7.40 13.59
CA ARG A 200 2.45 -7.68 12.68
C ARG A 200 3.77 -7.19 13.26
N LEU A 201 4.81 -7.96 13.02
CA LEU A 201 6.18 -7.63 13.34
C LEU A 201 6.97 -7.56 12.04
N TRP A 202 7.69 -6.46 11.85
CA TRP A 202 8.65 -6.30 10.76
C TRP A 202 10.02 -6.03 11.35
N LEU A 203 11.02 -6.77 10.90
CA LEU A 203 12.42 -6.55 11.23
C LEU A 203 13.18 -6.33 9.93
N THR A 204 13.87 -5.20 9.84
CA THR A 204 14.76 -4.89 8.71
C THR A 204 16.15 -4.65 9.25
N LEU A 205 17.14 -5.29 8.64
CA LEU A 205 18.55 -5.10 8.91
C LEU A 205 19.22 -4.62 7.62
N ASN A 206 19.87 -3.47 7.67
CA ASN A 206 20.68 -2.95 6.59
C ASN A 206 22.11 -2.82 7.07
N TYR A 207 23.05 -3.43 6.35
CA TYR A 207 24.48 -3.32 6.59
C TYR A 207 25.16 -2.82 5.33
N LYS A 208 26.04 -1.83 5.48
CA LYS A 208 26.84 -1.27 4.40
C LYS A 208 28.27 -1.80 4.52
N PHE A 209 28.78 -2.41 3.45
CA PHE A 209 30.16 -2.90 3.34
C PHE A 209 31.08 -1.83 2.84
#